data_b85aef35001c692278910601c6a4b156
#
_entry.id   b85aef35001c692278910601c6a4b156
#
_cell.length_a   1.000
_cell.length_b   1.000
_cell.length_c   1.000
_cell.angle_alpha   90.00
_cell.angle_beta   90.00
_cell.angle_gamma   90.00
#
_symmetry.space_group_name_H-M   'P 1'
#
loop_
_entity.id
_entity.type
_entity.pdbx_description
1 polymer ?
#
loop_
_entity_poly.entity_id
_entity_poly.type
_entity_poly.pdbx_seq_one_letter_code
_entity_poly.pdbx_strand_id
1 'polypeptide(L)'
;MKTEITELLGIEYPVIQGGMAWVADYHLAAAVSNAGGLGLIAAGGAPAEWVREQIRETKKLTDKPFGVNIMLMSPFADEVAKVVAEEKVAVVTTGAGNPSKYMKDWLAAGIKVIPVVASVSMARLMQRVGACAVIAEGGESGGHIGETTTMALVPQVTSA
;
A
#
# COMPACT_ATOMS: atom_id res chain seq x y z
N MET A 1 -5.16 7.41 18.84
CA MET A 1 -5.20 6.03 19.43
C MET A 1 -3.85 5.39 19.21
N LYS A 2 -3.21 4.86 20.26
CA LYS A 2 -1.88 4.25 20.14
C LYS A 2 -2.00 2.75 19.87
N THR A 3 -1.57 2.31 18.69
CA THR A 3 -1.54 0.91 18.26
C THR A 3 -0.23 0.62 17.54
N GLU A 4 0.15 -0.64 17.36
CA GLU A 4 1.35 -1.00 16.61
C GLU A 4 1.37 -0.40 15.19
N ILE A 5 0.21 -0.41 14.50
CA ILE A 5 0.12 0.14 13.14
C ILE A 5 0.25 1.66 13.13
N THR A 6 -0.29 2.37 14.13
CA THR A 6 -0.15 3.83 14.19
C THR A 6 1.30 4.24 14.50
N GLU A 7 1.99 3.50 15.35
CA GLU A 7 3.42 3.73 15.63
C GLU A 7 4.28 3.37 14.42
N LEU A 8 4.01 2.24 13.77
CA LEU A 8 4.72 1.80 12.59
C LEU A 8 4.62 2.83 11.46
N LEU A 9 3.44 3.36 11.20
CA LEU A 9 3.20 4.25 10.07
C LEU A 9 3.36 5.74 10.39
N GLY A 10 3.41 6.12 11.67
CA GLY A 10 3.47 7.52 12.10
C GLY A 10 2.14 8.26 11.89
N ILE A 11 1.02 7.56 12.01
CA ILE A 11 -0.35 8.08 11.83
C ILE A 11 -1.09 8.17 13.17
N GLU A 12 -2.14 8.98 13.25
CA GLU A 12 -2.89 9.20 14.49
C GLU A 12 -3.95 8.12 14.74
N TYR A 13 -4.64 7.71 13.67
CA TYR A 13 -5.71 6.71 13.69
C TYR A 13 -5.29 5.48 12.87
N PRO A 14 -5.62 4.25 13.33
CA PRO A 14 -5.29 3.02 12.60
C PRO A 14 -6.25 2.81 11.41
N VAL A 15 -6.29 3.80 10.52
CA VAL A 15 -7.14 3.82 9.33
C VAL A 15 -6.26 4.03 8.11
N ILE A 16 -6.36 3.11 7.15
CA ILE A 16 -5.67 3.18 5.87
C ILE A 16 -6.74 3.26 4.78
N GLN A 17 -6.71 4.30 3.97
CA GLN A 17 -7.61 4.42 2.83
C GLN A 17 -7.16 3.48 1.72
N GLY A 18 -8.10 2.72 1.16
CA GLY A 18 -7.82 1.79 0.06
C GLY A 18 -7.45 2.48 -1.24
N GLY A 19 -6.64 1.83 -2.06
CA GLY A 19 -6.34 2.28 -3.40
C GLY A 19 -7.56 2.06 -4.31
N MET A 20 -8.22 3.16 -4.70
CA MET A 20 -9.37 3.16 -5.60
C MET A 20 -8.96 3.78 -6.93
N ALA A 21 -8.77 2.95 -7.96
CA ALA A 21 -8.35 3.41 -9.28
C ALA A 21 -9.23 4.57 -9.77
N TRP A 22 -8.59 5.63 -10.27
CA TRP A 22 -9.22 6.85 -10.80
C TRP A 22 -9.95 7.73 -9.77
N VAL A 23 -10.03 7.29 -8.50
CA VAL A 23 -10.69 8.03 -7.41
C VAL A 23 -9.67 8.51 -6.38
N ALA A 24 -8.74 7.65 -5.98
CA ALA A 24 -7.74 7.96 -4.98
C ALA A 24 -6.55 8.70 -5.62
N ASP A 25 -6.75 9.99 -5.85
CA ASP A 25 -5.76 10.94 -6.34
C ASP A 25 -5.02 11.64 -5.19
N TYR A 26 -4.19 12.63 -5.52
CA TYR A 26 -3.41 13.40 -4.55
C TYR A 26 -4.28 14.19 -3.56
N HIS A 27 -5.46 14.66 -3.97
CA HIS A 27 -6.37 15.38 -3.08
C HIS A 27 -6.90 14.46 -1.98
N LEU A 28 -7.39 13.27 -2.36
CA LEU A 28 -7.91 12.30 -1.39
C LEU A 28 -6.80 11.80 -0.48
N ALA A 29 -5.65 11.44 -1.05
CA ALA A 29 -4.51 10.96 -0.26
C ALA A 29 -4.06 12.01 0.78
N ALA A 30 -3.90 13.28 0.38
CA ALA A 30 -3.54 14.36 1.29
C ALA A 30 -4.62 14.62 2.34
N ALA A 31 -5.90 14.61 1.97
CA ALA A 31 -7.00 14.84 2.90
C ALA A 31 -7.07 13.77 3.99
N VAL A 32 -6.94 12.49 3.63
CA VAL A 32 -6.90 11.37 4.59
C VAL A 32 -5.70 11.46 5.51
N SER A 33 -4.50 11.76 4.96
CA SER A 33 -3.29 11.93 5.76
C SER A 33 -3.39 13.11 6.72
N ASN A 34 -3.92 14.24 6.29
CA ASN A 34 -4.16 15.40 7.15
C ASN A 34 -5.21 15.14 8.25
N ALA A 35 -6.17 14.25 7.98
CA ALA A 35 -7.15 13.80 8.98
C ALA A 35 -6.59 12.76 9.97
N GLY A 36 -5.31 12.36 9.84
CA GLY A 36 -4.62 11.48 10.77
C GLY A 36 -4.63 9.99 10.40
N GLY A 37 -5.17 9.61 9.24
CA GLY A 37 -5.05 8.27 8.67
C GLY A 37 -3.84 8.13 7.75
N LEU A 38 -3.77 7.04 6.98
CA LEU A 38 -2.84 6.88 5.87
C LEU A 38 -3.60 7.03 4.54
N GLY A 39 -3.36 8.12 3.84
CA GLY A 39 -3.86 8.31 2.48
C GLY A 39 -3.01 7.54 1.47
N LEU A 40 -3.64 6.98 0.45
CA LEU A 40 -2.97 6.25 -0.62
C LEU A 40 -3.35 6.79 -2.00
N ILE A 41 -2.35 7.10 -2.80
CA ILE A 41 -2.53 7.33 -4.23
C ILE A 41 -2.72 5.99 -4.91
N ALA A 42 -3.76 5.83 -5.73
CA ALA A 42 -3.98 4.62 -6.51
C ALA A 42 -3.25 4.70 -7.85
N ALA A 43 -2.12 4.00 -7.98
CA ALA A 43 -1.43 3.94 -9.26
C ALA A 43 -2.24 3.19 -10.33
N GLY A 44 -3.01 2.15 -9.94
CA GLY A 44 -3.91 1.41 -10.84
C GLY A 44 -3.25 1.04 -12.17
N GLY A 45 -3.89 1.42 -13.28
CA GLY A 45 -3.36 1.33 -14.64
C GLY A 45 -2.77 2.65 -15.16
N ALA A 46 -2.41 3.58 -14.27
CA ALA A 46 -1.88 4.89 -14.67
C ALA A 46 -0.40 4.84 -15.07
N PRO A 47 0.03 5.67 -16.03
CA PRO A 47 1.44 5.83 -16.39
C PRO A 47 2.28 6.34 -15.21
N ALA A 48 3.55 5.93 -15.17
CA ALA A 48 4.48 6.27 -14.09
C ALA A 48 4.64 7.79 -13.86
N GLU A 49 4.68 8.59 -14.92
CA GLU A 49 4.79 10.05 -14.81
C GLU A 49 3.55 10.69 -14.18
N TRP A 50 2.34 10.17 -14.45
CA TRP A 50 1.15 10.61 -13.74
C TRP A 50 1.27 10.31 -12.24
N VAL A 51 1.74 9.10 -11.87
CA VAL A 51 1.96 8.74 -10.45
C VAL A 51 2.99 9.66 -9.80
N ARG A 52 4.07 10.00 -10.52
CA ARG A 52 5.09 10.97 -10.05
C ARG A 52 4.48 12.34 -9.76
N GLU A 53 3.65 12.84 -10.67
CA GLU A 53 2.94 14.09 -10.48
C GLU A 53 2.02 14.03 -9.25
N GLN A 54 1.22 12.96 -9.09
CA GLN A 54 0.37 12.76 -7.91
C GLN A 54 1.17 12.79 -6.61
N ILE A 55 2.32 12.12 -6.56
CA ILE A 55 3.20 12.13 -5.37
C ILE A 55 3.67 13.55 -5.06
N ARG A 56 4.12 14.29 -6.07
CA ARG A 56 4.62 15.66 -5.88
C ARG A 56 3.53 16.63 -5.46
N GLU A 57 2.34 16.52 -6.02
CA GLU A 57 1.18 17.32 -5.61
C GLU A 57 0.74 16.97 -4.17
N THR A 58 0.74 15.69 -3.80
CA THR A 58 0.45 15.28 -2.41
C THR A 58 1.43 15.94 -1.43
N LYS A 59 2.74 15.95 -1.75
CA LYS A 59 3.78 16.57 -0.91
C LYS A 59 3.60 18.09 -0.72
N LYS A 60 2.89 18.78 -1.62
CA LYS A 60 2.55 20.20 -1.46
C LYS A 60 1.39 20.42 -0.50
N LEU A 61 0.51 19.42 -0.34
CA LEU A 61 -0.72 19.53 0.45
C LEU A 61 -0.60 18.94 1.86
N THR A 62 0.43 18.14 2.14
CA THR A 62 0.60 17.50 3.44
C THR A 62 2.06 17.20 3.75
N ASP A 63 2.43 17.38 5.04
CA ASP A 63 3.69 16.91 5.62
C ASP A 63 3.50 15.56 6.34
N LYS A 64 2.28 15.01 6.34
CA LYS A 64 1.96 13.74 6.98
C LYS A 64 2.32 12.56 6.09
N PRO A 65 2.56 11.36 6.67
CA PRO A 65 2.80 10.16 5.88
C PRO A 65 1.64 9.86 4.91
N PHE A 66 1.99 9.52 3.68
CA PHE A 66 1.09 8.96 2.69
C PHE A 66 1.81 7.87 1.90
N GLY A 67 1.07 7.11 1.13
CA GLY A 67 1.64 6.02 0.34
C GLY A 67 1.08 5.95 -1.08
N VAL A 68 1.54 4.93 -1.79
CA VAL A 68 1.07 4.59 -3.14
C VAL A 68 0.64 3.14 -3.17
N ASN A 69 -0.56 2.87 -3.69
CA ASN A 69 -1.03 1.51 -3.96
C ASN A 69 -0.69 1.11 -5.39
N ILE A 70 0.05 0.03 -5.56
CA ILE A 70 0.49 -0.48 -6.87
C ILE A 70 -0.27 -1.75 -7.20
N MET A 71 -1.02 -1.77 -8.31
CA MET A 71 -1.59 -2.97 -8.88
C MET A 71 -0.52 -3.69 -9.70
N LEU A 72 -0.05 -4.84 -9.23
CA LEU A 72 1.11 -5.53 -9.82
C LEU A 72 0.84 -6.17 -11.19
N MET A 73 -0.43 -6.32 -11.57
CA MET A 73 -0.84 -6.73 -12.91
C MET A 73 -0.84 -5.58 -13.93
N SER A 74 -0.61 -4.34 -13.50
CA SER A 74 -0.52 -3.18 -14.39
C SER A 74 0.67 -3.32 -15.34
N PRO A 75 0.55 -2.97 -16.63
CA PRO A 75 1.69 -2.91 -17.55
C PRO A 75 2.74 -1.86 -17.14
N PHE A 76 2.36 -0.90 -16.29
CA PHE A 76 3.24 0.15 -15.78
C PHE A 76 3.86 -0.17 -14.41
N ALA A 77 3.61 -1.36 -13.85
CA ALA A 77 4.04 -1.70 -12.49
C ALA A 77 5.56 -1.54 -12.28
N ASP A 78 6.38 -1.94 -13.25
CA ASP A 78 7.84 -1.84 -13.15
C ASP A 78 8.33 -0.38 -13.14
N GLU A 79 7.70 0.49 -13.92
CA GLU A 79 8.04 1.91 -13.96
C GLU A 79 7.56 2.64 -12.73
N VAL A 80 6.33 2.36 -12.28
CA VAL A 80 5.77 2.91 -11.04
C VAL A 80 6.60 2.49 -9.84
N ALA A 81 7.08 1.24 -9.80
CA ALA A 81 7.96 0.75 -8.73
C ALA A 81 9.26 1.54 -8.61
N LYS A 82 9.83 2.00 -9.72
CA LYS A 82 10.99 2.89 -9.72
C LYS A 82 10.64 4.29 -9.22
N VAL A 83 9.53 4.84 -9.73
CA VAL A 83 9.07 6.19 -9.33
C VAL A 83 8.86 6.30 -7.82
N VAL A 84 8.20 5.33 -7.18
CA VAL A 84 7.97 5.38 -5.73
C VAL A 84 9.27 5.33 -4.93
N ALA A 85 10.30 4.61 -5.42
CA ALA A 85 11.62 4.57 -4.81
C ALA A 85 12.38 5.90 -4.99
N GLU A 86 12.37 6.47 -6.19
CA GLU A 86 12.99 7.76 -6.50
C GLU A 86 12.37 8.91 -5.70
N GLU A 87 11.05 8.94 -5.63
CA GLU A 87 10.29 9.93 -4.87
C GLU A 87 10.27 9.68 -3.36
N LYS A 88 10.82 8.54 -2.89
CA LYS A 88 10.94 8.16 -1.48
C LYS A 88 9.60 8.28 -0.74
N VAL A 89 8.56 7.66 -1.27
CA VAL A 89 7.25 7.63 -0.58
C VAL A 89 7.37 6.88 0.75
N ALA A 90 6.58 7.27 1.73
CA ALA A 90 6.67 6.67 3.06
C ALA A 90 6.21 5.20 3.07
N VAL A 91 5.17 4.89 2.30
CA VAL A 91 4.52 3.57 2.30
C VAL A 91 4.19 3.15 0.86
N VAL A 92 4.36 1.87 0.57
CA VAL A 92 3.83 1.22 -0.63
C VAL A 92 2.93 0.07 -0.20
N THR A 93 1.70 0.06 -0.70
CA THR A 93 0.83 -1.11 -0.66
C THR A 93 0.78 -1.75 -2.04
N THR A 94 0.57 -3.06 -2.10
CA THR A 94 0.46 -3.75 -3.40
C THR A 94 -0.72 -4.70 -3.42
N GLY A 95 -1.39 -4.78 -4.55
CA GLY A 95 -2.45 -5.75 -4.82
C GLY A 95 -2.23 -6.48 -6.13
N ALA A 96 -3.00 -7.55 -6.35
CA ALA A 96 -3.03 -8.32 -7.57
C ALA A 96 -1.64 -8.83 -8.04
N GLY A 97 -0.89 -9.49 -7.14
CA GLY A 97 0.40 -10.09 -7.49
C GLY A 97 1.39 -10.19 -6.34
N ASN A 98 2.63 -10.57 -6.70
CA ASN A 98 3.74 -10.76 -5.76
C ASN A 98 4.80 -9.67 -5.95
N PRO A 99 5.03 -8.80 -4.96
CA PRO A 99 5.98 -7.69 -5.06
C PRO A 99 7.44 -8.09 -4.84
N SER A 100 7.77 -9.36 -4.61
CA SER A 100 9.12 -9.80 -4.17
C SER A 100 10.26 -9.24 -5.01
N LYS A 101 10.06 -9.04 -6.31
CA LYS A 101 11.11 -8.52 -7.21
C LYS A 101 11.47 -7.04 -6.94
N TYR A 102 10.59 -6.28 -6.30
CA TYR A 102 10.82 -4.86 -5.98
C TYR A 102 11.27 -4.62 -4.55
N MET A 103 11.08 -5.60 -3.67
CA MET A 103 11.30 -5.45 -2.23
C MET A 103 12.68 -4.91 -1.88
N LYS A 104 13.73 -5.41 -2.56
CA LYS A 104 15.11 -4.99 -2.29
C LYS A 104 15.30 -3.48 -2.49
N ASP A 105 14.79 -2.94 -3.59
CA ASP A 105 14.97 -1.53 -3.95
C ASP A 105 14.10 -0.63 -3.07
N TRP A 106 12.86 -1.04 -2.77
CA TRP A 106 11.98 -0.29 -1.88
C TRP A 106 12.51 -0.24 -0.44
N LEU A 107 13.00 -1.36 0.09
CA LEU A 107 13.60 -1.40 1.43
C LEU A 107 14.88 -0.56 1.50
N ALA A 108 15.71 -0.59 0.45
CA ALA A 108 16.90 0.26 0.36
C ALA A 108 16.55 1.76 0.31
N ALA A 109 15.41 2.11 -0.28
CA ALA A 109 14.87 3.48 -0.28
C ALA A 109 14.20 3.89 1.04
N GLY A 110 14.11 2.99 2.03
CA GLY A 110 13.47 3.23 3.33
C GLY A 110 11.94 3.17 3.31
N ILE A 111 11.36 2.60 2.27
CA ILE A 111 9.90 2.49 2.10
C ILE A 111 9.35 1.35 2.98
N LYS A 112 8.26 1.62 3.69
CA LYS A 112 7.47 0.62 4.40
C LYS A 112 6.56 -0.08 3.41
N VAL A 113 6.74 -1.38 3.25
CA VAL A 113 5.97 -2.16 2.25
C VAL A 113 4.91 -2.99 2.96
N ILE A 114 3.65 -2.83 2.56
CA ILE A 114 2.48 -3.50 3.13
C ILE A 114 1.68 -4.17 2.01
N PRO A 115 2.04 -5.39 1.61
CA PRO A 115 1.33 -6.10 0.53
C PRO A 115 -0.05 -6.57 0.97
N VAL A 116 -0.99 -6.56 0.03
CA VAL A 116 -2.28 -7.24 0.17
C VAL A 116 -2.07 -8.74 -0.05
N VAL A 117 -2.61 -9.56 0.85
CA VAL A 117 -2.50 -11.02 0.83
C VAL A 117 -3.86 -11.68 0.99
N ALA A 118 -4.11 -12.73 0.22
CA ALA A 118 -5.35 -13.51 0.26
C ALA A 118 -5.13 -14.91 0.87
N SER A 119 -3.95 -15.19 1.43
CA SER A 119 -3.64 -16.49 2.04
C SER A 119 -2.52 -16.40 3.07
N VAL A 120 -2.48 -17.37 3.99
CA VAL A 120 -1.41 -17.53 4.98
C VAL A 120 -0.05 -17.75 4.30
N SER A 121 0.00 -18.55 3.24
CA SER A 121 1.25 -18.79 2.51
C SER A 121 1.84 -17.52 1.92
N MET A 122 0.99 -16.64 1.37
CA MET A 122 1.43 -15.34 0.86
C MET A 122 1.87 -14.42 2.01
N ALA A 123 1.15 -14.38 3.13
CA ALA A 123 1.54 -13.59 4.30
C ALA A 123 2.94 -13.97 4.80
N ARG A 124 3.20 -15.29 4.96
CA ARG A 124 4.52 -15.80 5.35
C ARG A 124 5.61 -15.49 4.32
N LEU A 125 5.30 -15.53 3.03
CA LEU A 125 6.24 -15.13 1.99
C LEU A 125 6.59 -13.64 2.12
N MET A 126 5.60 -12.79 2.28
CA MET A 126 5.80 -11.34 2.42
C MET A 126 6.63 -11.00 3.66
N GLN A 127 6.38 -11.66 4.78
CA GLN A 127 7.19 -11.53 5.98
C GLN A 127 8.67 -11.86 5.71
N ARG A 128 8.93 -12.98 5.03
CA ARG A 128 10.32 -13.41 4.71
C ARG A 128 11.06 -12.46 3.78
N VAL A 129 10.36 -11.77 2.88
CA VAL A 129 10.98 -10.80 1.96
C VAL A 129 11.05 -9.39 2.53
N GLY A 130 10.62 -9.18 3.79
CA GLY A 130 10.83 -7.94 4.53
C GLY A 130 9.65 -6.96 4.53
N ALA A 131 8.43 -7.43 4.24
CA ALA A 131 7.24 -6.60 4.47
C ALA A 131 7.11 -6.25 5.95
N CYS A 132 6.79 -4.99 6.26
CA CYS A 132 6.65 -4.52 7.64
C CYS A 132 5.29 -4.85 8.25
N ALA A 133 4.29 -5.10 7.42
CA ALA A 133 2.95 -5.56 7.74
C ALA A 133 2.31 -6.17 6.48
N VAL A 134 1.13 -6.74 6.61
CA VAL A 134 0.30 -7.22 5.48
C VAL A 134 -1.14 -6.74 5.64
N ILE A 135 -1.85 -6.62 4.53
CA ILE A 135 -3.30 -6.42 4.50
C ILE A 135 -3.95 -7.76 4.13
N ALA A 136 -4.61 -8.41 5.08
CA ALA A 136 -5.37 -9.63 4.79
C ALA A 136 -6.70 -9.24 4.14
N GLU A 137 -6.85 -9.58 2.85
CA GLU A 137 -8.01 -9.21 2.05
C GLU A 137 -8.89 -10.43 1.78
N GLY A 138 -10.09 -10.40 2.35
CA GLY A 138 -11.10 -11.44 2.13
C GLY A 138 -12.01 -11.15 0.94
N GLY A 139 -12.86 -12.13 0.59
CA GLY A 139 -13.78 -12.05 -0.56
C GLY A 139 -14.88 -11.00 -0.43
N GLU A 140 -15.06 -10.40 0.75
CA GLU A 140 -16.01 -9.30 0.98
C GLU A 140 -15.46 -7.92 0.60
N SER A 141 -14.21 -7.84 0.15
CA SER A 141 -13.57 -6.62 -0.34
C SER A 141 -14.01 -6.24 -1.75
N GLY A 142 -13.43 -5.20 -2.33
CA GLY A 142 -13.71 -4.75 -3.69
C GLY A 142 -12.53 -4.90 -4.64
N GLY A 143 -12.79 -4.93 -5.93
CA GLY A 143 -11.77 -5.05 -6.97
C GLY A 143 -11.34 -6.48 -7.25
N HIS A 144 -10.03 -6.77 -7.25
CA HIS A 144 -9.50 -8.12 -7.40
C HIS A 144 -9.47 -8.78 -6.02
N ILE A 145 -10.38 -9.67 -5.75
CA ILE A 145 -10.61 -10.29 -4.44
C ILE A 145 -10.15 -11.74 -4.39
N GLY A 146 -9.85 -12.22 -3.17
CA GLY A 146 -9.62 -13.64 -2.89
C GLY A 146 -10.93 -14.42 -2.70
N GLU A 147 -10.84 -15.75 -2.64
CA GLU A 147 -12.00 -16.64 -2.43
C GLU A 147 -12.33 -16.86 -0.95
N THR A 148 -11.36 -16.67 -0.06
CA THR A 148 -11.53 -16.89 1.38
C THR A 148 -12.24 -15.72 2.00
N THR A 149 -13.23 -15.98 2.87
CA THR A 149 -13.91 -14.93 3.63
C THR A 149 -12.99 -14.26 4.64
N THR A 150 -13.21 -12.98 4.93
CA THR A 150 -12.45 -12.22 5.93
C THR A 150 -12.44 -12.90 7.30
N MET A 151 -13.60 -13.45 7.72
CA MET A 151 -13.74 -14.15 8.99
C MET A 151 -12.88 -15.41 9.10
N ALA A 152 -12.61 -16.08 7.97
CA ALA A 152 -11.74 -17.24 7.95
C ALA A 152 -10.26 -16.85 7.75
N LEU A 153 -9.98 -15.85 6.92
CA LEU A 153 -8.62 -15.47 6.55
C LEU A 153 -7.87 -14.77 7.68
N VAL A 154 -8.48 -13.77 8.31
CA VAL A 154 -7.79 -12.92 9.31
C VAL A 154 -7.27 -13.72 10.50
N PRO A 155 -8.05 -14.60 11.15
CA PRO A 155 -7.53 -15.43 12.25
C PRO A 155 -6.37 -16.34 11.83
N GLN A 156 -6.41 -16.86 10.62
CA GLN A 156 -5.35 -17.74 10.10
C GLN A 156 -4.06 -16.96 9.83
N VAL A 157 -4.16 -15.75 9.28
CA VAL A 157 -2.99 -14.91 9.00
C VAL A 157 -2.37 -14.40 10.31
N THR A 158 -3.18 -13.98 11.27
CA THR A 158 -2.69 -13.47 12.57
C THR A 158 -2.09 -14.54 13.46
N SER A 159 -2.43 -15.82 13.24
CA SER A 159 -1.88 -16.95 13.98
C SER A 159 -0.64 -17.57 13.34
N ALA A 160 -0.23 -17.08 12.17
CA ALA A 160 0.83 -17.67 11.35
C ALA A 160 2.17 -17.00 11.55
#